data_8a996057d2d00e13336b09ae7321d908
#
_entry.id   8a996057d2d00e13336b09ae7321d908
#
_cell.length_a   1.000
_cell.length_b   1.000
_cell.length_c   1.000
_cell.angle_alpha   90.00
_cell.angle_beta   90.00
_cell.angle_gamma   90.00
#
_symmetry.space_group_name_H-M   'P 1'
#
loop_
_entity.id
_entity.type
_entity.pdbx_description
1 polymer ?
#
loop_
_entity_poly.entity_id
_entity_poly.type
_entity_poly.pdbx_seq_one_letter_code
_entity_poly.pdbx_strand_id
1 'polypeptide(L)'
;MKEMTPSERRAFLAHGTRTGELATSRQDGQPHAAPVWFVLDGDDLIFMTWHTSVKGKAIERDARVALVVDDETFPYSFVLVEGTATVTRDPRSRRLWARRIAGRYVPADRVDAYTERNAAEGELVVHISVQRWVARSSMAE
;
A
#
# COMPACT_ATOMS: atom_id res chain seq x y z
N MET A 1 11.59 -19.18 -12.73
CA MET A 1 11.30 -18.19 -11.67
C MET A 1 12.58 -17.49 -11.25
N LYS A 2 12.54 -16.18 -11.19
CA LYS A 2 13.71 -15.36 -10.85
C LYS A 2 13.41 -14.48 -9.64
N GLU A 3 14.41 -14.28 -8.80
CA GLU A 3 14.33 -13.31 -7.73
C GLU A 3 14.58 -11.90 -8.29
N MET A 4 13.73 -10.94 -7.94
CA MET A 4 13.91 -9.56 -8.35
C MET A 4 15.03 -8.89 -7.54
N THR A 5 15.82 -8.05 -8.21
CA THR A 5 16.73 -7.14 -7.52
C THR A 5 15.93 -6.05 -6.80
N PRO A 6 16.51 -5.32 -5.82
CA PRO A 6 15.83 -4.18 -5.19
C PRO A 6 15.33 -3.15 -6.20
N SER A 7 16.09 -2.86 -7.25
CA SER A 7 15.69 -1.93 -8.30
C SER A 7 14.49 -2.45 -9.11
N GLU A 8 14.51 -3.71 -9.49
CA GLU A 8 13.40 -4.36 -10.20
C GLU A 8 12.13 -4.38 -9.34
N ARG A 9 12.27 -4.67 -8.06
CA ARG A 9 11.17 -4.67 -7.10
C ARG A 9 10.51 -3.29 -6.98
N ARG A 10 11.31 -2.22 -6.86
CA ARG A 10 10.78 -0.86 -6.80
C ARG A 10 10.06 -0.49 -8.10
N ALA A 11 10.65 -0.81 -9.25
CA ALA A 11 10.03 -0.55 -10.55
C ALA A 11 8.71 -1.30 -10.69
N PHE A 12 8.66 -2.55 -10.25
CA PHE A 12 7.44 -3.37 -10.28
C PHE A 12 6.33 -2.74 -9.44
N LEU A 13 6.64 -2.34 -8.21
CA LEU A 13 5.67 -1.74 -7.29
C LEU A 13 5.17 -0.38 -7.76
N ALA A 14 6.00 0.40 -8.42
CA ALA A 14 5.64 1.73 -8.92
C ALA A 14 4.97 1.70 -10.30
N HIS A 15 4.91 0.55 -10.95
CA HIS A 15 4.40 0.45 -12.32
C HIS A 15 2.89 0.60 -12.37
N GLY A 16 2.41 1.54 -13.20
CA GLY A 16 0.98 1.72 -13.47
C GLY A 16 0.16 1.98 -12.21
N THR A 17 -1.04 1.46 -12.21
CA THR A 17 -2.03 1.66 -11.14
C THR A 17 -2.39 0.37 -10.42
N ARG A 18 -1.44 -0.55 -10.27
CA ARG A 18 -1.68 -1.79 -9.54
C ARG A 18 -2.09 -1.49 -8.11
N THR A 19 -3.10 -2.18 -7.61
CA THR A 19 -3.47 -2.12 -6.19
C THR A 19 -2.61 -3.10 -5.40
N GLY A 20 -2.47 -2.84 -4.09
CA GLY A 20 -1.91 -3.80 -3.18
C GLY A 20 -3.02 -4.49 -2.40
N GLU A 21 -2.92 -5.80 -2.22
CA GLU A 21 -3.83 -6.53 -1.35
C GLU A 21 -3.23 -6.54 0.05
N LEU A 22 -3.85 -5.78 0.95
CA LEU A 22 -3.37 -5.61 2.32
C LEU A 22 -4.01 -6.64 3.25
N ALA A 23 -3.18 -7.38 3.96
CA ALA A 23 -3.62 -8.33 4.98
C ALA A 23 -3.38 -7.76 6.37
N THR A 24 -4.42 -7.82 7.21
CA THR A 24 -4.40 -7.42 8.62
C THR A 24 -5.11 -8.48 9.44
N SER A 25 -5.03 -8.37 10.78
CA SER A 25 -5.71 -9.30 11.70
C SER A 25 -6.83 -8.59 12.44
N ARG A 26 -8.02 -9.20 12.43
CA ARG A 26 -9.13 -8.74 13.26
C ARG A 26 -8.86 -9.05 14.74
N GLN A 27 -9.67 -8.49 15.64
CA GLN A 27 -9.50 -8.66 17.08
C GLN A 27 -9.55 -10.11 17.52
N ASP A 28 -10.35 -10.94 16.85
CA ASP A 28 -10.45 -12.38 17.13
C ASP A 28 -9.41 -13.22 16.40
N GLY A 29 -8.47 -12.58 15.69
CA GLY A 29 -7.43 -13.26 14.93
C GLY A 29 -7.82 -13.61 13.50
N GLN A 30 -9.07 -13.38 13.09
CA GLN A 30 -9.51 -13.64 11.72
C GLN A 30 -8.72 -12.76 10.75
N PRO A 31 -8.06 -13.35 9.73
CA PRO A 31 -7.39 -12.55 8.70
C PRO A 31 -8.40 -11.70 7.92
N HIS A 32 -7.97 -10.49 7.57
CA HIS A 32 -8.75 -9.57 6.74
C HIS A 32 -7.85 -9.11 5.57
N ALA A 33 -8.39 -9.12 4.36
CA ALA A 33 -7.69 -8.65 3.17
C ALA A 33 -8.54 -7.61 2.45
N ALA A 34 -7.90 -6.54 1.97
CA ALA A 34 -8.57 -5.48 1.24
C ALA A 34 -7.60 -4.83 0.25
N PRO A 35 -8.06 -4.43 -0.95
CA PRO A 35 -7.24 -3.69 -1.88
C PRO A 35 -6.99 -2.28 -1.37
N VAL A 36 -5.79 -1.78 -1.58
CA VAL A 36 -5.41 -0.40 -1.25
C VAL A 36 -4.66 0.24 -2.40
N TRP A 37 -4.82 1.56 -2.54
CA TRP A 37 -3.95 2.38 -3.35
C TRP A 37 -2.72 2.72 -2.51
N PHE A 38 -1.55 2.61 -3.08
CA PHE A 38 -0.32 2.87 -2.36
C PHE A 38 0.71 3.55 -3.24
N VAL A 39 1.66 4.21 -2.59
CA VAL A 39 2.86 4.76 -3.23
C VAL A 39 4.08 4.35 -2.42
N LEU A 40 5.25 4.45 -3.03
CA LEU A 40 6.51 4.17 -2.36
C LEU A 40 7.02 5.42 -1.63
N ASP A 41 7.69 5.18 -0.52
CA ASP A 41 8.52 6.15 0.18
C ASP A 41 9.88 5.48 0.42
N GLY A 42 10.79 5.64 -0.54
CA GLY A 42 12.00 4.82 -0.59
C GLY A 42 11.64 3.35 -0.80
N ASP A 43 12.05 2.50 0.11
CA ASP A 43 11.71 1.07 0.11
C ASP A 43 10.47 0.75 0.95
N ASP A 44 9.87 1.76 1.57
CA ASP A 44 8.66 1.62 2.37
C ASP A 44 7.42 1.98 1.55
N LEU A 45 6.24 1.64 2.06
CA LEU A 45 4.98 1.86 1.37
C LEU A 45 4.07 2.76 2.20
N ILE A 46 3.34 3.62 1.50
CA ILE A 46 2.34 4.51 2.12
C ILE A 46 0.98 4.23 1.51
N PHE A 47 -0.02 4.07 2.34
CA PHE A 47 -1.42 4.09 1.92
C PHE A 47 -2.24 4.91 2.92
N MET A 48 -3.51 5.16 2.57
CA MET A 48 -4.41 5.90 3.46
C MET A 48 -5.69 5.14 3.64
N THR A 49 -6.31 5.31 4.81
CA THR A 49 -7.60 4.69 5.10
C THR A 49 -8.35 5.51 6.15
N TRP A 50 -9.68 5.41 6.12
CA TRP A 50 -10.54 6.06 7.12
C TRP A 50 -10.33 5.41 8.49
N HIS A 51 -10.32 6.22 9.55
CA HIS A 51 -9.95 5.76 10.90
C HIS A 51 -10.86 4.67 11.47
N THR A 52 -12.11 4.55 11.03
CA THR A 52 -13.03 3.51 11.49
C THR A 52 -13.12 2.31 10.55
N SER A 53 -12.32 2.27 9.47
CA SER A 53 -12.28 1.10 8.59
C SER A 53 -11.77 -0.12 9.34
N VAL A 54 -12.11 -1.32 8.83
CA VAL A 54 -11.64 -2.57 9.41
C VAL A 54 -10.11 -2.60 9.48
N LYS A 55 -9.44 -2.24 8.37
CA LYS A 55 -7.97 -2.23 8.32
C LYS A 55 -7.37 -1.15 9.22
N GLY A 56 -7.99 0.03 9.30
CA GLY A 56 -7.52 1.10 10.19
C GLY A 56 -7.54 0.69 11.65
N LYS A 57 -8.65 0.12 12.11
CA LYS A 57 -8.78 -0.37 13.49
C LYS A 57 -7.83 -1.56 13.74
N ALA A 58 -7.69 -2.46 12.78
CA ALA A 58 -6.81 -3.62 12.91
C ALA A 58 -5.36 -3.18 13.11
N ILE A 59 -4.88 -2.23 12.32
CA ILE A 59 -3.51 -1.72 12.39
C ILE A 59 -3.22 -1.03 13.73
N GLU A 60 -4.18 -0.27 14.25
CA GLU A 60 -4.00 0.40 15.55
C GLU A 60 -3.90 -0.60 16.69
N ARG A 61 -4.50 -1.77 16.57
CA ARG A 61 -4.45 -2.84 17.56
C ARG A 61 -3.24 -3.77 17.38
N ASP A 62 -2.92 -4.13 16.14
CA ASP A 62 -1.79 -4.99 15.79
C ASP A 62 -1.16 -4.41 14.53
N ALA A 63 0.04 -3.85 14.67
CA ALA A 63 0.71 -3.12 13.61
C ALA A 63 1.33 -4.01 12.53
N ARG A 64 1.34 -5.33 12.71
CA ARG A 64 1.91 -6.25 11.73
C ARG A 64 0.99 -6.36 10.54
N VAL A 65 1.57 -6.21 9.34
CA VAL A 65 0.82 -6.24 8.08
C VAL A 65 1.60 -7.01 7.02
N ALA A 66 0.87 -7.48 6.03
CA ALA A 66 1.44 -7.99 4.79
C ALA A 66 0.71 -7.35 3.61
N LEU A 67 1.42 -7.15 2.51
CA LEU A 67 0.84 -6.60 1.30
C LEU A 67 1.43 -7.32 0.10
N VAL A 68 0.56 -7.76 -0.82
CA VAL A 68 1.00 -8.40 -2.04
C VAL A 68 0.51 -7.62 -3.25
N VAL A 69 1.38 -7.49 -4.23
CA VAL A 69 1.07 -6.92 -5.55
C VAL A 69 1.47 -7.96 -6.58
N ASP A 70 0.58 -8.28 -7.50
CA ASP A 70 0.87 -9.26 -8.53
C ASP A 70 0.64 -8.72 -9.93
N ASP A 71 1.26 -9.36 -10.90
CA ASP A 71 1.07 -9.11 -12.32
C ASP A 71 0.45 -10.35 -12.94
N GLU A 72 -0.75 -10.20 -13.47
CA GLU A 72 -1.52 -11.28 -14.09
C GLU A 72 -1.09 -11.58 -15.53
N THR A 73 -0.04 -10.93 -16.02
CA THR A 73 0.48 -11.16 -17.35
C THR A 73 1.49 -12.31 -17.34
N PHE A 74 1.26 -13.32 -18.18
CA PHE A 74 2.20 -14.44 -18.32
C PHE A 74 3.62 -13.91 -18.66
N PRO A 75 4.71 -14.41 -18.01
CA PRO A 75 4.76 -15.57 -17.11
C PRO A 75 4.56 -15.27 -15.62
N TYR A 76 3.87 -14.20 -15.27
CA TYR A 76 3.46 -13.79 -13.94
C TYR A 76 4.60 -13.36 -13.03
N SER A 77 4.31 -12.37 -12.19
CA SER A 77 5.26 -11.83 -11.22
C SER A 77 4.51 -11.36 -9.97
N PHE A 78 5.19 -11.31 -8.84
CA PHE A 78 4.59 -10.72 -7.64
C PHE A 78 5.66 -10.18 -6.70
N VAL A 79 5.23 -9.26 -5.84
CA VAL A 79 6.00 -8.79 -4.69
C VAL A 79 5.14 -8.92 -3.45
N LEU A 80 5.65 -9.64 -2.46
CA LEU A 80 5.06 -9.71 -1.13
C LEU A 80 5.93 -8.91 -0.17
N VAL A 81 5.27 -8.07 0.63
CA VAL A 81 5.88 -7.25 1.67
C VAL A 81 5.32 -7.70 3.01
N GLU A 82 6.21 -7.91 3.98
CA GLU A 82 5.82 -8.06 5.37
C GLU A 82 6.49 -6.96 6.19
N GLY A 83 5.74 -6.31 7.07
CA GLY A 83 6.27 -5.19 7.82
C GLY A 83 5.38 -4.74 8.95
N THR A 84 5.74 -3.58 9.49
CA THR A 84 5.05 -2.95 10.61
C THR A 84 4.51 -1.59 10.18
N ALA A 85 3.24 -1.35 10.46
CA ALA A 85 2.57 -0.11 10.11
C ALA A 85 2.66 0.91 11.24
N THR A 86 2.93 2.16 10.89
CA THR A 86 2.77 3.31 11.78
C THR A 86 1.74 4.25 11.18
N VAL A 87 0.99 4.94 12.05
CA VAL A 87 -0.12 5.79 11.65
C VAL A 87 0.18 7.23 12.03
N THR A 88 -0.08 8.17 11.13
CA THR A 88 -0.08 9.59 11.45
C THR A 88 -1.40 10.22 11.02
N ARG A 89 -1.83 11.22 11.81
CA ARG A 89 -3.01 12.05 11.53
C ARG A 89 -2.62 13.50 11.22
N ASP A 90 -1.32 13.77 11.09
CA ASP A 90 -0.82 15.11 10.82
C ASP A 90 -1.45 15.69 9.53
N PRO A 91 -2.03 16.90 9.57
CA PRO A 91 -2.71 17.49 8.40
C PRO A 91 -1.80 17.67 7.18
N ARG A 92 -0.54 18.02 7.37
CA ARG A 92 0.42 18.18 6.26
C ARG A 92 0.74 16.85 5.61
N SER A 93 0.92 15.81 6.42
CA SER A 93 1.15 14.45 5.93
C SER A 93 -0.06 13.92 5.17
N ARG A 94 -1.26 14.16 5.68
CA ARG A 94 -2.50 13.76 5.00
C ARG A 94 -2.56 14.38 3.60
N ARG A 95 -2.32 15.68 3.48
CA ARG A 95 -2.38 16.39 2.19
C ARG A 95 -1.28 15.93 1.24
N LEU A 96 -0.05 15.78 1.73
CA LEU A 96 1.08 15.34 0.92
C LEU A 96 0.81 13.98 0.30
N TRP A 97 0.45 13.00 1.13
CA TRP A 97 0.27 11.62 0.67
C TRP A 97 -1.02 11.42 -0.11
N ALA A 98 -2.10 12.11 0.26
CA ALA A 98 -3.33 12.11 -0.52
C ALA A 98 -3.06 12.60 -1.95
N ARG A 99 -2.27 13.65 -2.12
CA ARG A 99 -1.91 14.19 -3.44
C ARG A 99 -1.05 13.20 -4.23
N ARG A 100 -0.07 12.60 -3.61
CA ARG A 100 0.80 11.63 -4.28
C ARG A 100 0.05 10.37 -4.71
N ILE A 101 -0.83 9.86 -3.86
CA ILE A 101 -1.66 8.71 -4.19
C ILE A 101 -2.63 9.07 -5.32
N ALA A 102 -3.32 10.19 -5.22
CA ALA A 102 -4.21 10.65 -6.29
C ALA A 102 -3.45 10.80 -7.62
N GLY A 103 -2.24 11.37 -7.57
CA GLY A 103 -1.42 11.55 -8.77
C GLY A 103 -1.08 10.24 -9.48
N ARG A 104 -1.03 9.12 -8.75
CA ARG A 104 -0.80 7.81 -9.34
C ARG A 104 -2.07 7.17 -9.91
N TYR A 105 -3.20 7.31 -9.22
CA TYR A 105 -4.37 6.46 -9.46
C TYR A 105 -5.53 7.14 -10.18
N VAL A 106 -5.59 8.47 -10.21
CA VAL A 106 -6.72 9.15 -10.83
C VAL A 106 -6.27 10.01 -12.01
N PRO A 107 -7.18 10.36 -12.95
CA PRO A 107 -6.85 11.26 -14.05
C PRO A 107 -6.35 12.62 -13.54
N ALA A 108 -5.45 13.24 -14.28
CA ALA A 108 -4.78 14.49 -13.88
C ALA A 108 -5.76 15.60 -13.49
N ASP A 109 -6.88 15.72 -14.19
CA ASP A 109 -7.91 16.73 -13.92
C ASP A 109 -8.74 16.46 -12.65
N ARG A 110 -8.55 15.32 -12.01
CA ARG A 110 -9.24 14.92 -10.77
C ARG A 110 -8.35 14.90 -9.55
N VAL A 111 -7.06 15.11 -9.71
CA VAL A 111 -6.10 15.00 -8.59
C VAL A 111 -6.45 15.95 -7.45
N ASP A 112 -6.80 17.20 -7.77
CA ASP A 112 -7.13 18.19 -6.73
C ASP A 112 -8.38 17.79 -5.94
N ALA A 113 -9.42 17.33 -6.60
CA ALA A 113 -10.66 16.91 -5.94
C ALA A 113 -10.43 15.68 -5.03
N TYR A 114 -9.68 14.70 -5.52
CA TYR A 114 -9.37 13.51 -4.72
C TYR A 114 -8.42 13.84 -3.56
N THR A 115 -7.51 14.78 -3.74
CA THR A 115 -6.63 15.25 -2.66
C THR A 115 -7.44 15.85 -1.53
N GLU A 116 -8.38 16.74 -1.85
CA GLU A 116 -9.25 17.39 -0.84
C GLU A 116 -10.11 16.35 -0.12
N ARG A 117 -10.68 15.40 -0.86
CA ARG A 117 -11.50 14.33 -0.30
C ARG A 117 -10.71 13.45 0.68
N ASN A 118 -9.51 13.05 0.29
CA ASN A 118 -8.73 12.06 1.03
C ASN A 118 -7.79 12.70 2.07
N ALA A 119 -7.63 14.02 2.07
CA ALA A 119 -6.89 14.73 3.11
C ALA A 119 -7.77 15.17 4.28
N ALA A 120 -9.05 14.77 4.28
CA ALA A 120 -10.01 15.16 5.32
C ALA A 120 -9.61 14.63 6.70
N GLU A 121 -10.02 15.37 7.73
CA GLU A 121 -9.87 14.92 9.11
C GLU A 121 -10.58 13.57 9.31
N GLY A 122 -9.87 12.62 9.93
CA GLY A 122 -10.34 11.23 10.07
C GLY A 122 -9.65 10.25 9.13
N GLU A 123 -8.97 10.76 8.10
CA GLU A 123 -8.11 9.92 7.27
C GLU A 123 -6.78 9.65 7.98
N LEU A 124 -6.33 8.40 7.91
CA LEU A 124 -5.05 7.98 8.45
C LEU A 124 -4.04 7.85 7.32
N VAL A 125 -2.83 8.34 7.54
CA VAL A 125 -1.68 8.02 6.70
C VAL A 125 -0.99 6.82 7.35
N VAL A 126 -0.87 5.73 6.61
CA VAL A 126 -0.25 4.51 7.10
C VAL A 126 1.06 4.29 6.38
N HIS A 127 2.13 4.20 7.17
CA HIS A 127 3.48 3.94 6.70
C HIS A 127 3.86 2.51 7.04
N ILE A 128 4.12 1.69 6.02
CA ILE A 128 4.60 0.32 6.22
C ILE A 128 6.12 0.33 6.15
N SER A 129 6.76 0.11 7.29
CA SER A 129 8.21 -0.15 7.35
C SER A 129 8.44 -1.61 6.98
N VAL A 130 9.10 -1.82 5.85
CA VAL A 130 9.27 -3.17 5.31
C VAL A 130 10.38 -3.90 6.04
N GLN A 131 10.07 -5.09 6.55
CA GLN A 131 11.00 -5.94 7.26
C GLN A 131 11.43 -7.14 6.41
N ARG A 132 10.58 -7.57 5.48
CA ARG A 132 10.85 -8.72 4.63
C ARG A 132 10.21 -8.53 3.26
N TRP A 133 10.95 -8.93 2.23
CA TRP A 133 10.52 -8.94 0.85
C TRP A 133 10.52 -10.35 0.29
N VAL A 134 9.50 -10.70 -0.49
CA VAL A 134 9.54 -11.85 -1.40
C VAL A 134 9.12 -11.31 -2.77
N ALA A 135 10.04 -11.27 -3.70
CA ALA A 135 9.82 -10.65 -5.01
C ALA A 135 10.30 -11.58 -6.12
N ARG A 136 9.39 -12.05 -6.94
CA ARG A 136 9.65 -13.06 -7.96
C ARG A 136 9.07 -12.66 -9.30
N SER A 137 9.85 -12.86 -10.35
CA SER A 137 9.40 -12.70 -11.73
C SER A 137 9.46 -14.04 -12.46
N SER A 138 8.85 -14.09 -13.65
CA SER A 138 8.84 -15.30 -14.49
C SER A 138 8.38 -16.53 -13.72
N MET A 139 7.27 -16.39 -13.00
CA MET A 139 6.75 -17.42 -12.09
C MET A 139 6.47 -18.76 -12.79
N ALA A 140 6.00 -18.71 -14.03
CA ALA A 140 5.61 -19.89 -14.81
C ALA A 140 6.75 -20.44 -15.68
N GLU A 141 7.98 -20.01 -15.43
CA GLU A 141 9.17 -20.47 -16.18
C GLU A 141 10.22 -21.10 -15.30
#